data_327acc3579c3be89d1d260ef294556de
#
_entry.id   327acc3579c3be89d1d260ef294556de
#
_cell.length_a   1.000
_cell.length_b   1.000
_cell.length_c   1.000
_cell.angle_alpha   90.00
_cell.angle_beta   90.00
_cell.angle_gamma   90.00
#
_symmetry.space_group_name_H-M   'P 1'
#
loop_
_entity.id
_entity.type
_entity.pdbx_description
1 polymer ?
#
loop_
_entity_poly.entity_id
_entity_poly.type
_entity_poly.pdbx_seq_one_letter_code
_entity_poly.pdbx_strand_id
1 'polypeptide(L)'
;MTGSLHVGLAALGTAIGVLPGIGPALTVALLLPVTYSLDPTAAFIMFAGIYYGGMYGGSTTSILLNTPGESASVMSAVEGNLMARAGRGGAALATAAIGSFVAGTLGTAALTVCAPVMVEFALRFGPAEYFALAVLAFVAVPAMLGESRLDGFASLLFGLLLGVIGIDPLT
;
A
#
# COMPACT_ATOMS: atom_id res chain seq x y z
N MET A 1 -8.10 -22.60 -12.11
CA MET A 1 -7.86 -21.32 -12.80
C MET A 1 -7.54 -20.14 -11.83
N THR A 2 -7.90 -20.19 -10.58
CA THR A 2 -7.62 -19.11 -9.61
C THR A 2 -6.13 -18.95 -9.27
N GLY A 3 -5.38 -20.01 -9.07
CA GLY A 3 -3.97 -19.93 -8.63
C GLY A 3 -3.02 -19.22 -9.62
N SER A 4 -3.18 -19.42 -10.92
CA SER A 4 -2.37 -18.76 -11.95
C SER A 4 -2.65 -17.26 -12.02
N LEU A 5 -3.88 -16.85 -11.73
CA LEU A 5 -4.29 -15.45 -11.70
C LEU A 5 -3.65 -14.71 -10.52
N HIS A 6 -3.60 -15.34 -9.34
CA HIS A 6 -2.94 -14.77 -8.16
C HIS A 6 -1.44 -14.55 -8.37
N VAL A 7 -0.76 -15.52 -8.97
CA VAL A 7 0.67 -15.41 -9.28
C VAL A 7 0.91 -14.31 -10.31
N GLY A 8 0.07 -14.21 -11.34
CA GLY A 8 0.17 -13.17 -12.35
C GLY A 8 -0.03 -11.77 -11.77
N LEU A 9 -1.01 -11.60 -10.88
CA LEU A 9 -1.29 -10.32 -10.21
C LEU A 9 -0.18 -9.92 -9.21
N ALA A 10 0.38 -10.88 -8.48
CA ALA A 10 1.52 -10.63 -7.62
C ALA A 10 2.78 -10.24 -8.43
N ALA A 11 3.00 -10.88 -9.57
CA ALA A 11 4.10 -10.53 -10.48
C ALA A 11 3.94 -9.12 -11.07
N LEU A 12 2.72 -8.76 -11.48
CA LEU A 12 2.40 -7.38 -11.92
C LEU A 12 2.60 -6.38 -10.79
N GLY A 13 2.13 -6.68 -9.59
CA GLY A 13 2.37 -5.85 -8.40
C GLY A 13 3.85 -5.65 -8.12
N THR A 14 4.65 -6.73 -8.22
CA THR A 14 6.10 -6.65 -8.04
C THR A 14 6.75 -5.76 -9.10
N ALA A 15 6.35 -5.90 -10.36
CA ALA A 15 6.86 -5.08 -11.47
C ALA A 15 6.55 -3.59 -11.27
N ILE A 16 5.33 -3.27 -10.79
CA ILE A 16 4.94 -1.89 -10.48
C ILE A 16 5.68 -1.39 -9.23
N GLY A 17 5.82 -2.22 -8.20
CA GLY A 17 6.51 -1.86 -6.97
C GLY A 17 8.01 -1.59 -7.14
N VAL A 18 8.62 -2.10 -8.20
CA VAL A 18 9.99 -1.76 -8.59
C VAL A 18 10.10 -0.31 -9.09
N LEU A 19 9.00 0.33 -9.48
CA LEU A 19 9.02 1.73 -9.91
C LEU A 19 9.03 2.67 -8.68
N PRO A 20 10.11 3.42 -8.46
CA PRO A 20 10.20 4.32 -7.31
C PRO A 20 9.10 5.38 -7.35
N GLY A 21 8.41 5.60 -6.24
CA GLY A 21 7.35 6.60 -6.11
C GLY A 21 5.95 6.12 -6.52
N ILE A 22 5.82 4.94 -7.13
CA ILE A 22 4.52 4.31 -7.39
C ILE A 22 4.32 3.21 -6.35
N GLY A 23 3.88 3.61 -5.17
CA GLY A 23 3.59 2.65 -4.10
C GLY A 23 2.33 1.81 -4.39
N PRO A 24 2.14 0.70 -3.66
CA PRO A 24 0.98 -0.18 -3.84
C PRO A 24 -0.35 0.54 -3.62
N ALA A 25 -0.40 1.53 -2.75
CA ALA A 25 -1.61 2.33 -2.50
C ALA A 25 -2.05 3.13 -3.74
N LEU A 26 -1.11 3.79 -4.42
CA LEU A 26 -1.40 4.51 -5.66
C LEU A 26 -1.83 3.55 -6.77
N THR A 27 -1.19 2.39 -6.87
CA THR A 27 -1.55 1.36 -7.86
C THR A 27 -2.97 0.84 -7.63
N VAL A 28 -3.34 0.55 -6.39
CA VAL A 28 -4.72 0.15 -6.03
C VAL A 28 -5.70 1.26 -6.41
N ALA A 29 -5.40 2.53 -6.09
CA ALA A 29 -6.27 3.66 -6.41
C ALA A 29 -6.47 3.82 -7.94
N LEU A 30 -5.41 3.67 -8.74
CA LEU A 30 -5.48 3.76 -10.20
C LEU A 30 -6.27 2.61 -10.84
N LEU A 31 -6.26 1.42 -10.21
CA LEU A 31 -6.97 0.25 -10.71
C LEU A 31 -8.40 0.12 -10.15
N LEU A 32 -8.78 0.99 -9.22
CA LEU A 32 -10.13 0.96 -8.65
C LEU A 32 -11.24 1.00 -9.72
N PRO A 33 -11.17 1.82 -10.78
CA PRO A 33 -12.18 1.81 -11.84
C PRO A 33 -12.33 0.47 -12.58
N VAL A 34 -11.25 -0.31 -12.67
CA VAL A 34 -11.27 -1.64 -13.33
C VAL A 34 -12.13 -2.62 -12.52
N THR A 35 -12.22 -2.43 -11.20
CA THR A 35 -12.98 -3.33 -10.33
C THR A 35 -14.48 -3.23 -10.47
N TYR A 36 -15.01 -2.17 -11.06
CA TYR A 36 -16.46 -2.02 -11.29
C TYR A 36 -17.05 -3.14 -12.17
N SER A 37 -16.22 -3.76 -13.02
CA SER A 37 -16.61 -4.87 -13.88
C SER A 37 -16.31 -6.25 -13.29
N LEU A 38 -15.72 -6.31 -12.11
CA LEU A 38 -15.29 -7.56 -11.46
C LEU A 38 -16.24 -7.94 -10.33
N ASP A 39 -16.34 -9.25 -10.09
CA ASP A 39 -16.92 -9.75 -8.84
C ASP A 39 -16.12 -9.21 -7.63
N PRO A 40 -16.79 -8.80 -6.53
CA PRO A 40 -16.10 -8.25 -5.35
C PRO A 40 -14.97 -9.11 -4.81
N THR A 41 -15.15 -10.43 -4.77
CA THR A 41 -14.11 -11.37 -4.33
C THR A 41 -12.89 -11.32 -5.26
N ALA A 42 -13.11 -11.27 -6.58
CA ALA A 42 -12.04 -11.17 -7.57
C ALA A 42 -11.29 -9.83 -7.45
N ALA A 43 -12.01 -8.73 -7.19
CA ALA A 43 -11.41 -7.42 -6.97
C ALA A 43 -10.51 -7.40 -5.73
N PHE A 44 -10.96 -7.95 -4.60
CA PHE A 44 -10.15 -8.06 -3.39
C PHE A 44 -8.90 -8.92 -3.60
N ILE A 45 -9.03 -10.04 -4.30
CA ILE A 45 -7.90 -10.91 -4.64
C ILE A 45 -6.90 -10.16 -5.52
N MET A 46 -7.38 -9.42 -6.50
CA MET A 46 -6.54 -8.59 -7.37
C MET A 46 -5.75 -7.56 -6.56
N PHE A 47 -6.43 -6.80 -5.71
CA PHE A 47 -5.78 -5.78 -4.88
C PHE A 47 -4.79 -6.38 -3.89
N ALA A 48 -5.13 -7.50 -3.25
CA ALA A 48 -4.21 -8.19 -2.35
C ALA A 48 -2.94 -8.64 -3.08
N GLY A 49 -3.06 -9.22 -4.28
CA GLY A 49 -1.92 -9.64 -5.09
C GLY A 49 -1.03 -8.46 -5.50
N ILE A 50 -1.63 -7.36 -5.95
CA ILE A 50 -0.91 -6.14 -6.34
C ILE A 50 -0.23 -5.50 -5.14
N TYR A 51 -0.92 -5.41 -4.01
CA TYR A 51 -0.37 -4.84 -2.79
C TYR A 51 0.84 -5.64 -2.30
N TYR A 52 0.69 -6.95 -2.20
CA TYR A 52 1.75 -7.86 -1.78
C TYR A 52 2.97 -7.81 -2.72
N GLY A 53 2.72 -7.87 -4.02
CA GLY A 53 3.77 -7.76 -5.02
C GLY A 53 4.47 -6.41 -4.98
N GLY A 54 3.71 -5.33 -4.81
CA GLY A 54 4.23 -3.97 -4.72
C GLY A 54 5.15 -3.75 -3.51
N MET A 55 4.77 -4.28 -2.36
CA MET A 55 5.59 -4.23 -1.14
C MET A 55 6.96 -4.92 -1.34
N TYR A 56 6.95 -6.09 -1.95
CA TYR A 56 8.20 -6.81 -2.25
C TYR A 56 9.02 -6.11 -3.34
N GLY A 57 8.38 -5.60 -4.38
CA GLY A 57 9.04 -4.83 -5.44
C GLY A 57 9.75 -3.58 -4.90
N GLY A 58 9.11 -2.84 -4.00
CA GLY A 58 9.69 -1.69 -3.31
C GLY A 58 10.90 -2.04 -2.45
N SER A 59 10.89 -3.20 -1.80
CA SER A 59 12.05 -3.71 -1.08
C SER A 59 13.23 -4.05 -2.01
N THR A 60 12.96 -4.52 -3.22
CA THR A 60 13.99 -4.83 -4.22
C THR A 60 14.75 -3.58 -4.65
N THR A 61 14.06 -2.50 -4.99
CA THR A 61 14.69 -1.21 -5.33
C THR A 61 15.40 -0.58 -4.14
N SER A 62 14.86 -0.71 -2.96
CA SER A 62 15.51 -0.26 -1.72
C SER A 62 16.86 -0.93 -1.52
N ILE A 63 16.94 -2.25 -1.70
CA ILE A 63 18.16 -3.04 -1.53
C ILE A 63 19.16 -2.74 -2.64
N LEU A 64 18.74 -2.74 -3.90
CA LEU A 64 19.67 -2.66 -5.03
C LEU A 64 20.05 -1.22 -5.39
N LEU A 65 19.12 -0.29 -5.32
CA LEU A 65 19.28 1.09 -5.80
C LEU A 65 19.35 2.12 -4.66
N ASN A 66 19.16 1.71 -3.42
CA ASN A 66 19.03 2.61 -2.27
C ASN A 66 17.89 3.65 -2.43
N THR A 67 16.86 3.27 -3.17
CA THR A 67 15.71 4.13 -3.43
C THR A 67 14.47 3.42 -2.91
N PRO A 68 13.95 3.82 -1.73
CA PRO A 68 12.76 3.18 -1.17
C PRO A 68 11.56 3.41 -2.11
N GLY A 69 10.88 2.34 -2.49
CA GLY A 69 9.64 2.42 -3.27
C GLY A 69 8.48 2.96 -2.45
N GLU A 70 8.52 2.75 -1.14
CA GLU A 70 7.53 3.21 -0.17
C GLU A 70 8.14 3.38 1.22
N SER A 71 7.40 3.99 2.15
CA SER A 71 7.87 4.27 3.51
C SER A 71 8.26 3.01 4.30
N ALA A 72 7.57 1.89 4.11
CA ALA A 72 7.87 0.64 4.80
C ALA A 72 9.19 0.02 4.33
N SER A 73 9.64 0.30 3.12
CA SER A 73 10.89 -0.24 2.55
C SER A 73 12.16 0.55 2.92
N VAL A 74 12.02 1.64 3.69
CA VAL A 74 13.17 2.47 4.12
C VAL A 74 14.18 1.65 4.92
N MET A 75 13.73 0.79 5.83
CA MET A 75 14.64 -0.07 6.61
C MET A 75 15.40 -1.06 5.71
N SER A 76 14.74 -1.56 4.66
CA SER A 76 15.40 -2.41 3.64
C SER A 76 16.44 -1.64 2.84
N ALA A 77 16.28 -0.32 2.66
CA ALA A 77 17.30 0.52 2.03
C ALA A 77 18.54 0.66 2.93
N VAL A 78 18.36 0.88 4.24
CA VAL A 78 19.48 1.09 5.17
C VAL A 78 20.36 -0.16 5.25
N GLU A 79 19.83 -1.29 5.65
CA GLU A 79 20.61 -2.51 5.89
C GLU A 79 20.84 -3.32 4.60
N GLY A 80 19.79 -3.48 3.80
CA GLY A 80 19.86 -4.29 2.58
C GLY A 80 20.80 -3.71 1.53
N ASN A 81 20.84 -2.39 1.38
CA ASN A 81 21.76 -1.74 0.44
C ASN A 81 23.22 -1.87 0.88
N LEU A 82 23.50 -1.80 2.19
CA LEU A 82 24.84 -2.07 2.71
C LEU A 82 25.29 -3.49 2.38
N MET A 83 24.42 -4.47 2.52
CA MET A 83 24.71 -5.85 2.10
C MET A 83 24.94 -5.96 0.59
N ALA A 84 24.12 -5.27 -0.22
CA ALA A 84 24.26 -5.28 -1.67
C ALA A 84 25.59 -4.69 -2.12
N ARG A 85 25.99 -3.55 -1.55
CA ARG A 85 27.30 -2.91 -1.80
C ARG A 85 28.49 -3.77 -1.36
N ALA A 86 28.30 -4.59 -0.34
CA ALA A 86 29.30 -5.58 0.10
C ALA A 86 29.33 -6.86 -0.78
N GLY A 87 28.67 -6.85 -1.95
CA GLY A 87 28.62 -7.99 -2.87
C GLY A 87 27.63 -9.09 -2.47
N ARG A 88 26.82 -8.89 -1.44
CA ARG A 88 25.85 -9.87 -0.90
C ARG A 88 24.39 -9.51 -1.24
N GLY A 89 24.17 -8.86 -2.39
CA GLY A 89 22.82 -8.43 -2.81
C GLY A 89 21.83 -9.58 -2.95
N GLY A 90 22.27 -10.73 -3.48
CA GLY A 90 21.43 -11.92 -3.57
C GLY A 90 20.96 -12.44 -2.20
N ALA A 91 21.82 -12.42 -1.19
CA ALA A 91 21.48 -12.81 0.17
C ALA A 91 20.47 -11.81 0.79
N ALA A 92 20.66 -10.52 0.57
CA ALA A 92 19.74 -9.49 1.05
C ALA A 92 18.34 -9.65 0.43
N LEU A 93 18.25 -9.87 -0.88
CA LEU A 93 16.98 -10.13 -1.58
C LEU A 93 16.30 -11.42 -1.10
N ALA A 94 17.07 -12.50 -0.92
CA ALA A 94 16.53 -13.75 -0.40
C ALA A 94 15.99 -13.59 1.03
N THR A 95 16.70 -12.87 1.89
CA THR A 95 16.24 -12.57 3.26
C THR A 95 14.97 -11.74 3.24
N ALA A 96 14.89 -10.73 2.38
CA ALA A 96 13.69 -9.91 2.21
C ALA A 96 12.49 -10.74 1.71
N ALA A 97 12.71 -11.65 0.74
CA ALA A 97 11.67 -12.52 0.21
C ALA A 97 11.13 -13.49 1.27
N ILE A 98 12.03 -14.16 2.00
CA ILE A 98 11.65 -15.10 3.08
C ILE A 98 10.94 -14.33 4.22
N GLY A 99 11.48 -13.18 4.63
CA GLY A 99 10.89 -12.33 5.65
C GLY A 99 9.48 -11.85 5.26
N SER A 100 9.32 -11.41 4.02
CA SER A 100 8.00 -11.00 3.48
C SER A 100 7.01 -12.16 3.44
N PHE A 101 7.45 -13.34 3.05
CA PHE A 101 6.60 -14.53 3.04
C PHE A 101 6.12 -14.91 4.45
N VAL A 102 7.04 -14.97 5.41
CA VAL A 102 6.72 -15.30 6.80
C VAL A 102 5.81 -14.23 7.42
N ALA A 103 6.20 -12.97 7.31
CA ALA A 103 5.41 -11.86 7.86
C ALA A 103 4.01 -11.80 7.23
N GLY A 104 3.91 -11.99 5.94
CA GLY A 104 2.66 -12.00 5.22
C GLY A 104 1.76 -13.17 5.60
N THR A 105 2.31 -14.35 5.76
CA THR A 105 1.56 -15.52 6.21
C THR A 105 1.02 -15.31 7.62
N LEU A 106 1.86 -14.84 8.55
CA LEU A 106 1.46 -14.53 9.91
C LEU A 106 0.42 -13.39 9.95
N GLY A 107 0.63 -12.34 9.16
CA GLY A 107 -0.30 -11.21 9.04
C GLY A 107 -1.66 -11.65 8.52
N THR A 108 -1.70 -12.49 7.50
CA THR A 108 -2.94 -13.03 6.94
C THR A 108 -3.67 -13.93 7.96
N ALA A 109 -2.93 -14.77 8.67
CA ALA A 109 -3.49 -15.61 9.73
C ALA A 109 -4.08 -14.75 10.87
N ALA A 110 -3.33 -13.74 11.31
CA ALA A 110 -3.80 -12.80 12.34
C ALA A 110 -5.03 -12.03 11.86
N LEU A 111 -5.03 -11.54 10.62
CA LEU A 111 -6.18 -10.86 10.04
C LEU A 111 -7.42 -11.76 9.99
N THR A 112 -7.26 -13.01 9.58
CA THR A 112 -8.37 -13.97 9.51
C THR A 112 -9.05 -14.17 10.88
N VAL A 113 -8.26 -14.20 11.96
CA VAL A 113 -8.79 -14.33 13.32
C VAL A 113 -9.39 -13.03 13.84
N CYS A 114 -8.75 -11.90 13.56
CA CYS A 114 -9.16 -10.59 14.09
C CYS A 114 -10.25 -9.91 13.26
N ALA A 115 -10.37 -10.23 11.96
CA ALA A 115 -11.29 -9.54 11.05
C ALA A 115 -12.76 -9.55 11.53
N PRO A 116 -13.34 -10.66 12.04
CA PRO A 116 -14.73 -10.63 12.51
C PRO A 116 -14.97 -9.59 13.60
N VAL A 117 -14.06 -9.51 14.58
CA VAL A 117 -14.15 -8.56 15.69
C VAL A 117 -13.97 -7.12 15.19
N MET A 118 -13.01 -6.91 14.28
CA MET A 118 -12.77 -5.59 13.70
C MET A 118 -13.95 -5.11 12.84
N VAL A 119 -14.60 -6.01 12.11
CA VAL A 119 -15.77 -5.68 11.29
C VAL A 119 -16.95 -5.26 12.19
N GLU A 120 -17.23 -5.99 13.27
CA GLU A 120 -18.27 -5.59 14.21
C GLU A 120 -18.01 -4.20 14.81
N PHE A 121 -16.76 -3.90 15.14
CA PHE A 121 -16.38 -2.58 15.64
C PHE A 121 -16.53 -1.50 14.55
N ALA A 122 -16.04 -1.78 13.33
CA ALA A 122 -16.13 -0.84 12.21
C ALA A 122 -17.57 -0.51 11.81
N LEU A 123 -18.48 -1.50 11.88
CA LEU A 123 -19.91 -1.28 11.58
C LEU A 123 -20.65 -0.41 12.62
N ARG A 124 -20.05 -0.17 13.78
CA ARG A 124 -20.59 0.77 14.78
C ARG A 124 -20.27 2.22 14.45
N PHE A 125 -19.36 2.47 13.51
CA PHE A 125 -19.02 3.82 13.07
C PHE A 125 -20.11 4.35 12.13
N GLY A 126 -20.76 5.41 12.55
CA GLY A 126 -21.71 6.15 11.73
C GLY A 126 -21.05 7.29 10.94
N PRO A 127 -21.83 8.07 10.20
CA PRO A 127 -21.31 9.19 9.41
C PRO A 127 -20.55 10.24 10.24
N ALA A 128 -20.95 10.46 11.48
CA ALA A 128 -20.29 11.41 12.38
C ALA A 128 -18.88 10.96 12.77
N GLU A 129 -18.69 9.67 13.05
CA GLU A 129 -17.40 9.08 13.40
C GLU A 129 -16.47 9.07 12.18
N TYR A 130 -16.97 8.76 10.98
CA TYR A 130 -16.21 8.88 9.74
C TYR A 130 -15.77 10.31 9.46
N PHE A 131 -16.64 11.29 9.68
CA PHE A 131 -16.28 12.70 9.56
C PHE A 131 -15.18 13.09 10.55
N ALA A 132 -15.29 12.67 11.81
CA ALA A 132 -14.28 12.92 12.82
C ALA A 132 -12.93 12.29 12.46
N LEU A 133 -12.92 11.06 11.93
CA LEU A 133 -11.71 10.40 11.42
C LEU A 133 -11.10 11.14 10.23
N ALA A 134 -11.92 11.63 9.30
CA ALA A 134 -11.45 12.44 8.17
C ALA A 134 -10.79 13.73 8.66
N VAL A 135 -11.43 14.45 9.60
CA VAL A 135 -10.85 15.66 10.19
C VAL A 135 -9.53 15.35 10.90
N LEU A 136 -9.46 14.25 11.66
CA LEU A 136 -8.23 13.82 12.31
C LEU A 136 -7.12 13.55 11.29
N ALA A 137 -7.42 12.85 10.20
CA ALA A 137 -6.47 12.58 9.12
C ALA A 137 -5.98 13.88 8.47
N PHE A 138 -6.87 14.81 8.17
CA PHE A 138 -6.54 16.10 7.59
C PHE A 138 -5.69 17.00 8.49
N VAL A 139 -5.79 16.84 9.79
CA VAL A 139 -4.92 17.55 10.75
C VAL A 139 -3.59 16.82 10.93
N ALA A 140 -3.61 15.49 11.01
CA ALA A 140 -2.42 14.69 11.26
C ALA A 140 -1.44 14.66 10.06
N VAL A 141 -1.95 14.55 8.83
CA VAL A 141 -1.10 14.44 7.64
C VAL A 141 -0.22 15.69 7.44
N PRO A 142 -0.74 16.92 7.43
CA PRO A 142 0.11 18.11 7.34
C PRO A 142 1.07 18.28 8.51
N ALA A 143 0.68 17.83 9.71
CA ALA A 143 1.56 17.89 10.87
C ALA A 143 2.79 16.97 10.75
N MET A 144 2.69 15.90 9.97
CA MET A 144 3.78 14.95 9.71
C MET A 144 4.67 15.35 8.51
N LEU A 145 4.22 16.26 7.66
CA LEU A 145 4.90 16.68 6.42
C LEU A 145 5.96 17.77 6.64
N GLY A 146 6.72 17.76 7.73
CA GLY A 146 8.01 18.45 7.87
C GLY A 146 8.00 19.98 7.75
N GLU A 147 8.90 20.54 6.95
CA GLU A 147 9.40 21.91 7.05
C GLU A 147 8.43 23.05 6.68
N SER A 148 7.40 22.80 5.87
CA SER A 148 6.43 23.83 5.47
C SER A 148 4.99 23.40 5.70
N ARG A 149 4.41 23.89 6.80
CA ARG A 149 3.00 23.65 7.12
C ARG A 149 2.05 24.24 6.08
N LEU A 150 2.46 25.35 5.45
CA LEU A 150 1.66 26.03 4.41
C LEU A 150 1.54 25.18 3.15
N ASP A 151 2.63 24.57 2.72
CA ASP A 151 2.63 23.70 1.52
C ASP A 151 1.83 22.44 1.74
N GLY A 152 1.92 21.85 2.95
CA GLY A 152 1.10 20.71 3.34
C GLY A 152 -0.40 21.04 3.33
N PHE A 153 -0.76 22.22 3.83
CA PHE A 153 -2.14 22.67 3.86
C PHE A 153 -2.67 23.02 2.45
N ALA A 154 -1.84 23.66 1.63
CA ALA A 154 -2.18 23.97 0.23
C ALA A 154 -2.40 22.67 -0.58
N SER A 155 -1.52 21.68 -0.44
CA SER A 155 -1.66 20.37 -1.09
C SER A 155 -2.92 19.63 -0.66
N LEU A 156 -3.27 19.71 0.63
CA LEU A 156 -4.50 19.12 1.17
C LEU A 156 -5.74 19.79 0.59
N LEU A 157 -5.78 21.12 0.57
CA LEU A 157 -6.90 21.86 -0.02
C LEU A 157 -7.04 21.56 -1.51
N PHE A 158 -5.93 21.49 -2.24
CA PHE A 158 -5.94 21.12 -3.64
C PHE A 158 -6.48 19.70 -3.86
N GLY A 159 -6.06 18.74 -3.04
CA GLY A 159 -6.58 17.37 -3.07
C GLY A 159 -8.08 17.29 -2.75
N LEU A 160 -8.55 18.07 -1.77
CA LEU A 160 -9.98 18.16 -1.45
C LEU A 160 -10.80 18.76 -2.61
N LEU A 161 -10.29 19.82 -3.24
CA LEU A 161 -10.94 20.42 -4.41
C LEU A 161 -11.06 19.42 -5.57
N LEU A 162 -10.00 18.66 -5.84
CA LEU A 162 -10.05 17.60 -6.85
C LEU A 162 -11.01 16.48 -6.46
N GLY A 163 -11.09 16.14 -5.18
CA GLY A 163 -11.99 15.09 -4.66
C GLY A 163 -13.48 15.45 -4.74
N VAL A 164 -13.80 16.74 -4.80
CA VAL A 164 -15.20 17.22 -5.00
C VAL A 164 -15.61 17.15 -6.48
N ILE A 165 -14.64 17.10 -7.41
CA ILE A 165 -14.86 16.89 -8.84
C ILE A 165 -15.06 15.38 -9.06
N GLY A 166 -16.14 14.84 -8.59
CA GLY A 166 -16.46 13.42 -8.65
C GLY A 166 -17.85 13.17 -9.22
N ILE A 167 -18.07 11.93 -9.62
CA ILE A 167 -19.43 11.46 -10.00
C ILE A 167 -20.24 11.42 -8.70
N ASP A 168 -21.37 12.11 -8.69
CA ASP A 168 -22.33 12.01 -7.60
C ASP A 168 -22.89 10.57 -7.56
N PRO A 169 -22.65 9.81 -6.49
CA PRO A 169 -23.16 8.44 -6.40
C PRO A 169 -24.68 8.36 -6.23
N LEU A 170 -25.34 9.50 -6.13
CA LEU A 170 -26.81 9.59 -5.95
C LEU A 170 -27.56 9.92 -7.26
N THR A 171 -26.86 10.17 -8.35
CA THR A 171 -27.42 10.32 -9.69
C THR A 171 -26.83 9.25 -10.63
#